data_885213913c32084fb993d89c295afdb6
#
_entry.id   885213913c32084fb993d89c295afdb6
#
_cell.length_a   1.000
_cell.length_b   1.000
_cell.length_c   1.000
_cell.angle_alpha   90.00
_cell.angle_beta   90.00
_cell.angle_gamma   90.00
#
_symmetry.space_group_name_H-M   'P 1'
#
loop_
_entity.id
_entity.type
_entity.pdbx_description
1 polymer ?
#
loop_
_entity_poly.entity_id
_entity_poly.type
_entity_poly.pdbx_seq_one_letter_code
_entity_poly.pdbx_strand_id
1 'polypeptide(L)'
;MLYLMYETKKIGEGSMIGPDLVCLGDSIVYGYGVHPRFAWPRVAAERMGLSILNRGINGDTSAGMRARFSEDVLWNHPKEVFIMAGANDILMGTSLTRTCANMDDMVERALEAGISPIIGIPIQIDGEMLKTCWYSYFSIEETIQLFSKYREWLISYCEQKQLPCVDFQKKYPEYLDAAGVTYRYQDGVHPTKEGYLALADIFCDTYMAWKKRG
;
A
#
# COMPACT_ATOMS: atom_id res chain seq x y z
N MET A 1 43.34 -32.06 -11.73
CA MET A 1 42.21 -31.42 -12.37
C MET A 1 40.95 -32.23 -11.97
N LEU A 2 40.44 -32.01 -10.76
CA LEU A 2 39.26 -32.71 -10.23
C LEU A 2 38.05 -31.84 -10.48
N TYR A 3 37.15 -32.30 -11.36
CA TYR A 3 35.85 -31.73 -11.58
C TYR A 3 34.92 -32.25 -10.47
N LEU A 4 34.54 -31.38 -9.54
CA LEU A 4 33.48 -31.65 -8.55
C LEU A 4 32.13 -31.65 -9.28
N MET A 5 31.57 -32.84 -9.49
CA MET A 5 30.19 -33.03 -9.88
C MET A 5 29.31 -32.66 -8.69
N TYR A 6 28.63 -31.49 -8.78
CA TYR A 6 27.52 -31.19 -7.91
C TYR A 6 26.35 -32.06 -8.33
N GLU A 7 26.01 -33.02 -7.51
CA GLU A 7 24.74 -33.74 -7.60
C GLU A 7 23.59 -32.75 -7.39
N THR A 8 22.85 -32.47 -8.45
CA THR A 8 21.56 -31.81 -8.35
C THR A 8 20.56 -32.76 -7.66
N LYS A 9 20.44 -32.65 -6.33
CA LYS A 9 19.26 -33.18 -5.65
C LYS A 9 18.03 -32.59 -6.32
N LYS A 10 17.21 -33.44 -6.97
CA LYS A 10 15.83 -33.14 -7.32
C LYS A 10 15.12 -32.75 -6.04
N ILE A 11 14.95 -31.44 -5.82
CA ILE A 11 14.00 -30.91 -4.82
C ILE A 11 12.62 -31.29 -5.39
N GLY A 12 11.91 -32.13 -4.66
CA GLY A 12 10.54 -32.53 -5.04
C GLY A 12 9.67 -31.27 -5.26
N GLU A 13 8.66 -31.42 -6.07
CA GLU A 13 7.61 -30.42 -6.33
C GLU A 13 6.86 -30.05 -5.04
N GLY A 14 7.54 -29.35 -4.13
CA GLY A 14 6.94 -28.55 -3.08
C GLY A 14 6.54 -27.25 -3.72
N SER A 15 5.25 -26.99 -3.88
CA SER A 15 4.75 -25.67 -4.23
C SER A 15 5.45 -24.65 -3.33
N MET A 16 6.18 -23.70 -3.91
CA MET A 16 6.75 -22.61 -3.11
C MET A 16 5.58 -21.86 -2.50
N ILE A 17 5.39 -22.06 -1.19
CA ILE A 17 4.33 -21.37 -0.44
C ILE A 17 4.84 -19.94 -0.26
N GLY A 18 4.34 -19.05 -1.09
CA GLY A 18 4.60 -17.61 -0.96
C GLY A 18 3.94 -17.02 0.31
N PRO A 19 4.16 -15.74 0.60
CA PRO A 19 3.48 -15.05 1.69
C PRO A 19 1.97 -15.03 1.45
N ASP A 20 1.19 -14.88 2.53
CA ASP A 20 -0.26 -14.71 2.39
C ASP A 20 -0.57 -13.41 1.64
N LEU A 21 0.19 -12.35 1.94
CA LEU A 21 -0.01 -11.01 1.37
C LEU A 21 1.33 -10.32 1.10
N VAL A 22 1.45 -9.68 -0.05
CA VAL A 22 2.47 -8.65 -0.32
C VAL A 22 1.81 -7.28 -0.18
N CYS A 23 2.41 -6.37 0.61
CA CYS A 23 2.01 -4.97 0.67
C CYS A 23 2.97 -4.15 -0.19
N LEU A 24 2.54 -3.78 -1.39
CA LEU A 24 3.25 -2.91 -2.33
C LEU A 24 2.82 -1.46 -2.10
N GLY A 25 3.79 -0.55 -1.94
CA GLY A 25 3.49 0.85 -1.72
C GLY A 25 4.72 1.74 -1.55
N ASP A 26 4.47 2.92 -1.03
CA ASP A 26 5.46 3.97 -0.79
C ASP A 26 5.96 4.01 0.67
N SER A 27 6.33 5.20 1.14
CA SER A 27 6.81 5.45 2.51
C SER A 27 5.79 5.11 3.59
N ILE A 28 4.49 5.21 3.30
CA ILE A 28 3.43 4.88 4.26
C ILE A 28 3.32 3.35 4.44
N VAL A 29 3.50 2.57 3.38
CA VAL A 29 3.59 1.11 3.48
C VAL A 29 4.91 0.69 4.12
N TYR A 30 6.02 1.36 3.78
CA TYR A 30 7.32 1.13 4.39
C TYR A 30 7.30 1.31 5.91
N GLY A 31 6.58 2.32 6.42
CA GLY A 31 6.58 2.74 7.82
C GLY A 31 7.65 3.81 8.10
N TYR A 32 7.73 4.84 7.22
CA TYR A 32 8.69 5.93 7.35
C TYR A 32 8.52 6.69 8.67
N GLY A 33 9.64 7.04 9.31
CA GLY A 33 9.66 7.86 10.53
C GLY A 33 9.32 7.11 11.81
N VAL A 34 9.05 5.79 11.74
CA VAL A 34 8.82 4.96 12.93
C VAL A 34 9.74 3.74 12.96
N HIS A 35 9.91 3.16 14.15
CA HIS A 35 10.64 1.91 14.25
C HIS A 35 9.90 0.79 13.46
N PRO A 36 10.59 -0.11 12.73
CA PRO A 36 9.97 -1.12 11.85
C PRO A 36 8.86 -1.96 12.49
N ARG A 37 8.92 -2.22 13.81
CA ARG A 37 7.86 -2.93 14.54
C ARG A 37 6.51 -2.19 14.55
N PHE A 38 6.49 -0.88 14.26
CA PHE A 38 5.29 -0.06 14.21
C PHE A 38 4.81 0.23 12.79
N ALA A 39 5.54 -0.23 11.75
CA ALA A 39 5.04 -0.19 10.39
C ALA A 39 3.71 -0.95 10.32
N TRP A 40 2.67 -0.35 9.76
CA TRP A 40 1.31 -0.91 9.80
C TRP A 40 1.21 -2.34 9.20
N PRO A 41 1.95 -2.71 8.11
CA PRO A 41 1.87 -4.09 7.61
C PRO A 41 2.45 -5.11 8.61
N ARG A 42 3.48 -4.72 9.37
CA ARG A 42 4.04 -5.57 10.42
C ARG A 42 3.07 -5.77 11.58
N VAL A 43 2.44 -4.69 12.03
CA VAL A 43 1.43 -4.74 13.10
C VAL A 43 0.23 -5.57 12.66
N ALA A 44 -0.24 -5.40 11.43
CA ALA A 44 -1.33 -6.19 10.86
C ALA A 44 -0.97 -7.68 10.76
N ALA A 45 0.25 -8.01 10.33
CA ALA A 45 0.75 -9.38 10.29
C ALA A 45 0.67 -10.07 11.65
N GLU A 46 1.14 -9.40 12.70
CA GLU A 46 1.13 -9.91 14.07
C GLU A 46 -0.29 -10.11 14.61
N ARG A 47 -1.20 -9.15 14.36
CA ARG A 47 -2.60 -9.21 14.83
C ARG A 47 -3.42 -10.28 14.14
N MET A 48 -3.20 -10.49 12.86
CA MET A 48 -3.99 -11.45 12.06
C MET A 48 -3.33 -12.83 11.94
N GLY A 49 -2.08 -12.99 12.37
CA GLY A 49 -1.32 -14.23 12.19
C GLY A 49 -1.03 -14.53 10.72
N LEU A 50 -0.92 -13.51 9.86
CA LEU A 50 -0.63 -13.64 8.43
C LEU A 50 0.86 -13.44 8.14
N SER A 51 1.35 -14.16 7.13
CA SER A 51 2.65 -13.88 6.53
C SER A 51 2.53 -12.71 5.56
N ILE A 52 2.91 -11.50 6.01
CA ILE A 52 2.87 -10.28 5.20
C ILE A 52 4.28 -9.84 4.83
N LEU A 53 4.56 -9.73 3.52
CA LEU A 53 5.80 -9.20 2.99
C LEU A 53 5.62 -7.70 2.68
N ASN A 54 6.34 -6.84 3.42
CA ASN A 54 6.32 -5.40 3.19
C ASN A 54 7.27 -5.03 2.04
N ARG A 55 6.73 -4.48 0.95
CA ARG A 55 7.42 -3.96 -0.24
C ARG A 55 7.15 -2.46 -0.41
N GLY A 56 7.08 -1.72 0.70
CA GLY A 56 7.08 -0.27 0.69
C GLY A 56 8.47 0.30 0.39
N ILE A 57 8.56 1.32 -0.45
CA ILE A 57 9.80 2.07 -0.74
C ILE A 57 9.52 3.56 -0.57
N ASN A 58 10.38 4.24 0.22
CA ASN A 58 10.22 5.68 0.47
C ASN A 58 10.28 6.50 -0.83
N GLY A 59 9.32 7.39 -1.03
CA GLY A 59 9.25 8.27 -2.18
C GLY A 59 8.81 7.58 -3.49
N ASP A 60 8.42 6.30 -3.45
CA ASP A 60 8.06 5.59 -4.66
C ASP A 60 6.74 6.09 -5.28
N THR A 61 6.69 6.08 -6.58
CA THR A 61 5.52 6.47 -7.39
C THR A 61 4.82 5.25 -7.97
N SER A 62 3.63 5.45 -8.50
CA SER A 62 2.91 4.38 -9.22
C SER A 62 3.75 3.80 -10.36
N ALA A 63 4.54 4.62 -11.05
CA ALA A 63 5.44 4.18 -12.11
C ALA A 63 6.61 3.33 -11.58
N GLY A 64 7.20 3.70 -10.44
CA GLY A 64 8.24 2.92 -9.77
C GLY A 64 7.72 1.57 -9.30
N MET A 65 6.57 1.55 -8.62
CA MET A 65 5.90 0.32 -8.18
C MET A 65 5.58 -0.61 -9.36
N ARG A 66 5.05 -0.06 -10.46
CA ARG A 66 4.79 -0.79 -11.69
C ARG A 66 6.06 -1.42 -12.28
N ALA A 67 7.16 -0.69 -12.29
CA ALA A 67 8.44 -1.18 -12.83
C ALA A 67 8.99 -2.39 -12.04
N ARG A 68 8.87 -2.37 -10.70
CA ARG A 68 9.34 -3.44 -9.82
C ARG A 68 8.27 -4.50 -9.48
N PHE A 69 7.08 -4.45 -10.08
CA PHE A 69 5.95 -5.32 -9.75
C PHE A 69 6.27 -6.81 -9.93
N SER A 70 7.00 -7.18 -10.98
CA SER A 70 7.40 -8.57 -11.19
C SER A 70 8.28 -9.09 -10.06
N GLU A 71 9.31 -8.33 -9.68
CA GLU A 71 10.27 -8.72 -8.65
C GLU A 71 9.63 -8.77 -7.27
N ASP A 72 8.87 -7.73 -6.93
CA ASP A 72 8.32 -7.56 -5.59
C ASP A 72 7.03 -8.34 -5.33
N VAL A 73 6.27 -8.65 -6.38
CA VAL A 73 4.98 -9.32 -6.24
C VAL A 73 5.00 -10.68 -6.94
N LEU A 74 5.18 -10.72 -8.27
CA LEU A 74 4.96 -11.96 -9.03
C LEU A 74 5.93 -13.08 -8.64
N TRP A 75 7.23 -12.77 -8.46
CA TRP A 75 8.24 -13.76 -8.09
C TRP A 75 8.15 -14.23 -6.64
N ASN A 76 7.39 -13.55 -5.81
CA ASN A 76 7.12 -13.97 -4.42
C ASN A 76 5.90 -14.90 -4.31
N HIS A 77 5.14 -15.10 -5.39
CA HIS A 77 3.96 -15.98 -5.44
C HIS A 77 2.99 -15.82 -4.27
N PRO A 78 2.57 -14.59 -3.89
CA PRO A 78 1.65 -14.40 -2.79
C PRO A 78 0.24 -14.86 -3.19
N LYS A 79 -0.62 -15.11 -2.18
CA LYS A 79 -2.05 -15.32 -2.42
C LYS A 79 -2.75 -14.02 -2.79
N GLU A 80 -2.33 -12.92 -2.17
CA GLU A 80 -2.93 -11.60 -2.31
C GLU A 80 -1.85 -10.52 -2.41
N VAL A 81 -2.19 -9.41 -3.07
CA VAL A 81 -1.37 -8.20 -3.08
C VAL A 81 -2.19 -6.99 -2.68
N PHE A 82 -1.75 -6.28 -1.65
CA PHE A 82 -2.25 -4.94 -1.33
C PHE A 82 -1.43 -3.92 -2.09
N ILE A 83 -2.10 -3.02 -2.85
CA ILE A 83 -1.46 -1.98 -3.67
C ILE A 83 -1.96 -0.62 -3.21
N MET A 84 -1.06 0.22 -2.71
CA MET A 84 -1.34 1.61 -2.36
C MET A 84 -0.31 2.54 -3.00
N ALA A 85 -0.72 3.24 -4.04
CA ALA A 85 0.10 4.14 -4.83
C ALA A 85 -0.61 5.48 -5.07
N GLY A 86 0.09 6.46 -5.61
CA GLY A 86 -0.45 7.71 -6.13
C GLY A 86 -0.21 8.94 -5.26
N ALA A 87 0.13 8.80 -3.97
CA ALA A 87 0.42 9.95 -3.12
C ALA A 87 1.62 10.76 -3.65
N ASN A 88 2.74 10.09 -3.90
CA ASN A 88 3.93 10.76 -4.46
C ASN A 88 3.71 11.24 -5.90
N ASP A 89 2.91 10.54 -6.70
CA ASP A 89 2.53 10.99 -8.04
C ASP A 89 1.85 12.37 -7.99
N ILE A 90 0.88 12.53 -7.09
CA ILE A 90 0.16 13.79 -6.88
C ILE A 90 1.11 14.88 -6.37
N LEU A 91 1.90 14.58 -5.34
CA LEU A 91 2.85 15.53 -4.73
C LEU A 91 3.94 15.99 -5.72
N MET A 92 4.32 15.13 -6.67
CA MET A 92 5.34 15.42 -7.71
C MET A 92 4.73 15.95 -9.01
N GLY A 93 3.43 16.15 -9.10
CA GLY A 93 2.77 16.69 -10.29
C GLY A 93 2.57 15.72 -11.44
N THR A 94 2.59 14.42 -11.19
CA THR A 94 2.22 13.41 -12.18
C THR A 94 0.72 13.50 -12.47
N SER A 95 0.32 13.39 -13.75
CA SER A 95 -1.10 13.44 -14.09
C SER A 95 -1.86 12.23 -13.52
N LEU A 96 -3.07 12.46 -13.01
CA LEU A 96 -3.93 11.38 -12.47
C LEU A 96 -4.19 10.29 -13.52
N THR A 97 -4.33 10.66 -14.79
CA THR A 97 -4.53 9.69 -15.89
C THR A 97 -3.39 8.67 -15.94
N ARG A 98 -2.13 9.12 -15.78
CA ARG A 98 -0.97 8.22 -15.76
C ARG A 98 -0.94 7.37 -14.50
N THR A 99 -1.22 7.99 -13.35
CA THR A 99 -1.31 7.27 -12.06
C THR A 99 -2.37 6.17 -12.09
N CYS A 100 -3.55 6.49 -12.62
CA CYS A 100 -4.64 5.53 -12.81
C CYS A 100 -4.26 4.37 -13.75
N ALA A 101 -3.61 4.69 -14.88
CA ALA A 101 -3.16 3.67 -15.83
C ALA A 101 -2.09 2.74 -15.23
N ASN A 102 -1.18 3.26 -14.40
CA ASN A 102 -0.20 2.44 -13.69
C ASN A 102 -0.87 1.51 -12.66
N MET A 103 -1.89 2.00 -11.94
CA MET A 103 -2.68 1.19 -11.01
C MET A 103 -3.40 0.05 -11.74
N ASP A 104 -4.08 0.36 -12.84
CA ASP A 104 -4.79 -0.63 -13.65
C ASP A 104 -3.83 -1.72 -14.18
N ASP A 105 -2.67 -1.36 -14.72
CA ASP A 105 -1.64 -2.30 -15.18
C ASP A 105 -1.19 -3.26 -14.06
N MET A 106 -0.94 -2.75 -12.85
CA MET A 106 -0.52 -3.60 -11.72
C MET A 106 -1.64 -4.56 -11.28
N VAL A 107 -2.89 -4.09 -11.27
CA VAL A 107 -4.06 -4.91 -10.94
C VAL A 107 -4.27 -6.01 -11.98
N GLU A 108 -4.25 -5.67 -13.27
CA GLU A 108 -4.40 -6.67 -14.35
C GLU A 108 -3.29 -7.74 -14.26
N ARG A 109 -2.04 -7.34 -14.07
CA ARG A 109 -0.92 -8.29 -13.90
C ARG A 109 -1.07 -9.20 -12.69
N ALA A 110 -1.63 -8.69 -11.58
CA ALA A 110 -1.95 -9.53 -10.43
C ALA A 110 -3.01 -10.58 -10.78
N LEU A 111 -4.11 -10.14 -11.39
CA LEU A 111 -5.23 -11.00 -11.78
C LEU A 111 -4.80 -12.08 -12.80
N GLU A 112 -4.00 -11.71 -13.81
CA GLU A 112 -3.43 -12.63 -14.79
C GLU A 112 -2.54 -13.70 -14.14
N ALA A 113 -1.85 -13.34 -13.05
CA ALA A 113 -1.02 -14.26 -12.27
C ALA A 113 -1.81 -15.08 -11.23
N GLY A 114 -3.13 -14.91 -11.13
CA GLY A 114 -3.98 -15.57 -10.13
C GLY A 114 -3.79 -15.04 -8.71
N ILE A 115 -3.22 -13.83 -8.56
CA ILE A 115 -3.03 -13.13 -7.28
C ILE A 115 -4.22 -12.19 -7.06
N SER A 116 -4.87 -12.27 -5.90
CA SER A 116 -6.03 -11.42 -5.59
C SER A 116 -5.59 -10.02 -5.16
N PRO A 117 -5.92 -8.94 -5.91
CA PRO A 117 -5.54 -7.59 -5.54
C PRO A 117 -6.49 -6.98 -4.51
N ILE A 118 -5.92 -6.20 -3.58
CA ILE A 118 -6.62 -5.38 -2.58
C ILE A 118 -6.12 -3.94 -2.78
N ILE A 119 -7.02 -3.00 -2.95
CA ILE A 119 -6.64 -1.62 -3.25
C ILE A 119 -6.66 -0.78 -1.97
N GLY A 120 -5.53 -0.10 -1.70
CA GLY A 120 -5.43 0.90 -0.64
C GLY A 120 -5.63 2.31 -1.21
N ILE A 121 -6.58 3.06 -0.64
CA ILE A 121 -6.70 4.48 -0.91
C ILE A 121 -5.79 5.21 0.07
N PRO A 122 -4.79 6.00 -0.41
CA PRO A 122 -3.87 6.73 0.45
C PRO A 122 -4.60 7.67 1.42
N ILE A 123 -4.01 7.90 2.61
CA ILE A 123 -4.51 8.91 3.55
C ILE A 123 -4.46 10.31 2.91
N GLN A 124 -5.33 11.21 3.40
CA GLN A 124 -5.28 12.63 3.04
C GLN A 124 -4.04 13.28 3.68
N ILE A 125 -3.50 14.30 3.04
CA ILE A 125 -2.43 15.12 3.59
C ILE A 125 -2.97 16.13 4.62
N ASP A 126 -2.14 16.56 5.57
CA ASP A 126 -2.38 17.75 6.40
C ASP A 126 -1.84 18.97 5.65
N GLY A 127 -2.75 19.74 5.04
CA GLY A 127 -2.37 20.87 4.19
C GLY A 127 -1.65 22.00 4.95
N GLU A 128 -1.97 22.26 6.23
CA GLU A 128 -1.30 23.30 7.00
C GLU A 128 0.13 22.90 7.38
N MET A 129 0.34 21.65 7.78
CA MET A 129 1.66 21.14 8.08
C MET A 129 2.51 21.00 6.79
N LEU A 130 1.89 20.61 5.68
CA LEU A 130 2.56 20.48 4.38
C LEU A 130 3.19 21.78 3.92
N LYS A 131 2.54 22.95 4.13
CA LYS A 131 3.07 24.27 3.80
C LYS A 131 4.42 24.57 4.44
N THR A 132 4.66 24.01 5.61
CA THR A 132 5.89 24.27 6.37
C THR A 132 6.98 23.24 6.16
N CYS A 133 6.62 22.01 5.77
CA CYS A 133 7.55 20.88 5.70
C CYS A 133 7.93 20.50 4.26
N TRP A 134 7.08 20.80 3.26
CA TRP A 134 7.27 20.31 1.91
C TRP A 134 7.13 21.40 0.84
N TYR A 135 7.86 21.22 -0.25
CA TYR A 135 7.61 21.95 -1.49
C TYR A 135 6.65 21.12 -2.36
N SER A 136 5.54 21.71 -2.80
CA SER A 136 4.59 21.10 -3.72
C SER A 136 4.58 21.83 -5.07
N TYR A 137 4.37 21.09 -6.17
CA TYR A 137 4.20 21.65 -7.53
C TYR A 137 2.85 22.33 -7.70
N PHE A 138 1.87 22.03 -6.85
CA PHE A 138 0.52 22.59 -6.86
C PHE A 138 0.26 23.41 -5.60
N SER A 139 -0.78 24.24 -5.63
CA SER A 139 -1.30 24.81 -4.40
C SER A 139 -1.80 23.71 -3.47
N ILE A 140 -1.85 23.98 -2.17
CA ILE A 140 -2.36 23.01 -1.21
C ILE A 140 -3.79 22.60 -1.53
N GLU A 141 -4.62 23.58 -1.93
CA GLU A 141 -6.02 23.38 -2.30
C GLU A 141 -6.14 22.46 -3.53
N GLU A 142 -5.31 22.67 -4.55
CA GLU A 142 -5.25 21.81 -5.74
C GLU A 142 -4.77 20.39 -5.37
N THR A 143 -3.75 20.29 -4.52
CA THR A 143 -3.24 19.00 -4.04
C THR A 143 -4.33 18.22 -3.31
N ILE A 144 -5.05 18.84 -2.37
CA ILE A 144 -6.17 18.22 -1.65
C ILE A 144 -7.27 17.77 -2.63
N GLN A 145 -7.60 18.59 -3.62
CA GLN A 145 -8.58 18.24 -4.65
C GLN A 145 -8.14 17.05 -5.51
N LEU A 146 -6.83 16.96 -5.85
CA LEU A 146 -6.29 15.84 -6.61
C LEU A 146 -6.37 14.54 -5.81
N PHE A 147 -6.05 14.56 -4.49
CA PHE A 147 -6.26 13.40 -3.62
C PHE A 147 -7.73 12.97 -3.57
N SER A 148 -8.66 13.93 -3.49
CA SER A 148 -10.10 13.64 -3.48
C SER A 148 -10.57 13.02 -4.79
N LYS A 149 -10.16 13.58 -5.94
CA LYS A 149 -10.46 13.03 -7.27
C LYS A 149 -9.88 11.64 -7.47
N TYR A 150 -8.66 11.41 -6.98
CA TYR A 150 -8.03 10.10 -7.06
C TYR A 150 -8.75 9.07 -6.20
N ARG A 151 -9.19 9.46 -4.99
CA ARG A 151 -10.02 8.61 -4.13
C ARG A 151 -11.34 8.21 -4.83
N GLU A 152 -12.05 9.18 -5.42
CA GLU A 152 -13.31 8.93 -6.16
C GLU A 152 -13.08 7.93 -7.29
N TRP A 153 -12.00 8.10 -8.05
CA TRP A 153 -11.63 7.17 -9.10
C TRP A 153 -11.34 5.76 -8.55
N LEU A 154 -10.54 5.64 -7.48
CA LEU A 154 -10.22 4.34 -6.87
C LEU A 154 -11.46 3.62 -6.36
N ILE A 155 -12.40 4.33 -5.73
CA ILE A 155 -13.68 3.74 -5.28
C ILE A 155 -14.45 3.19 -6.48
N SER A 156 -14.68 4.02 -7.50
CA SER A 156 -15.40 3.62 -8.72
C SER A 156 -14.72 2.44 -9.43
N TYR A 157 -13.39 2.47 -9.50
CA TYR A 157 -12.58 1.40 -10.08
C TYR A 157 -12.76 0.07 -9.31
N CYS A 158 -12.69 0.11 -7.99
CA CYS A 158 -12.90 -1.08 -7.16
C CYS A 158 -14.32 -1.64 -7.29
N GLU A 159 -15.33 -0.78 -7.34
CA GLU A 159 -16.72 -1.19 -7.57
C GLU A 159 -16.89 -1.87 -8.93
N GLN A 160 -16.36 -1.29 -10.00
CA GLN A 160 -16.45 -1.84 -11.36
C GLN A 160 -15.73 -3.20 -11.49
N LYS A 161 -14.56 -3.33 -10.89
CA LYS A 161 -13.74 -4.55 -10.90
C LYS A 161 -14.13 -5.56 -9.80
N GLN A 162 -15.05 -5.20 -8.91
CA GLN A 162 -15.45 -6.01 -7.74
C GLN A 162 -14.26 -6.35 -6.82
N LEU A 163 -13.35 -5.38 -6.63
CA LEU A 163 -12.15 -5.53 -5.82
C LEU A 163 -12.36 -5.02 -4.39
N PRO A 164 -11.75 -5.66 -3.39
CA PRO A 164 -11.72 -5.12 -2.04
C PRO A 164 -10.94 -3.81 -1.98
N CYS A 165 -11.47 -2.86 -1.22
CA CYS A 165 -10.91 -1.54 -1.06
C CYS A 165 -10.74 -1.18 0.41
N VAL A 166 -9.56 -0.70 0.79
CA VAL A 166 -9.24 -0.14 2.11
C VAL A 166 -9.15 1.37 1.99
N ASP A 167 -10.22 2.07 2.38
CA ASP A 167 -10.30 3.53 2.30
C ASP A 167 -9.66 4.18 3.54
N PHE A 168 -8.34 4.30 3.52
CA PHE A 168 -7.61 4.98 4.57
C PHE A 168 -7.93 6.48 4.63
N GLN A 169 -8.19 7.14 3.49
CA GLN A 169 -8.47 8.57 3.47
C GLN A 169 -9.71 8.92 4.30
N LYS A 170 -10.75 8.11 4.23
CA LYS A 170 -11.97 8.31 5.02
C LYS A 170 -11.78 7.86 6.47
N LYS A 171 -11.24 6.66 6.67
CA LYS A 171 -11.25 6.01 8.00
C LYS A 171 -10.17 6.53 8.94
N TYR A 172 -9.04 7.00 8.43
CA TYR A 172 -7.91 7.44 9.25
C TYR A 172 -8.28 8.53 10.24
N PRO A 173 -8.92 9.66 9.84
CA PRO A 173 -9.37 10.66 10.80
C PRO A 173 -10.38 10.10 11.81
N GLU A 174 -11.34 9.27 11.37
CA GLU A 174 -12.37 8.69 12.23
C GLU A 174 -11.77 7.85 13.37
N TYR A 175 -10.77 7.01 13.05
CA TYR A 175 -10.07 6.17 14.05
C TYR A 175 -9.24 6.99 15.04
N LEU A 176 -8.55 8.02 14.55
CA LEU A 176 -7.74 8.89 15.42
C LEU A 176 -8.61 9.77 16.32
N ASP A 177 -9.73 10.27 15.82
CA ASP A 177 -10.69 11.04 16.61
C ASP A 177 -11.29 10.17 17.73
N ALA A 178 -11.69 8.95 17.41
CA ALA A 178 -12.21 8.02 18.40
C ALA A 178 -11.17 7.65 19.48
N ALA A 179 -9.87 7.65 19.12
CA ALA A 179 -8.76 7.40 20.03
C ALA A 179 -8.27 8.66 20.77
N GLY A 180 -8.84 9.85 20.50
CA GLY A 180 -8.41 11.12 21.09
C GLY A 180 -7.03 11.59 20.63
N VAL A 181 -6.55 11.13 19.48
CA VAL A 181 -5.24 11.48 18.92
C VAL A 181 -5.34 12.76 18.10
N THR A 182 -4.70 13.82 18.58
CA THR A 182 -4.70 15.14 17.92
C THR A 182 -3.50 15.32 16.98
N TYR A 183 -2.33 14.78 17.34
CA TYR A 183 -1.12 14.84 16.51
C TYR A 183 -1.05 13.63 15.59
N ARG A 184 -1.46 13.81 14.33
CA ARG A 184 -1.70 12.73 13.37
C ARG A 184 -0.55 12.47 12.42
N TYR A 185 0.21 13.52 12.07
CA TYR A 185 1.28 13.50 11.10
C TYR A 185 2.59 14.00 11.68
N GLN A 186 3.71 13.53 11.15
CA GLN A 186 5.06 14.00 11.49
C GLN A 186 5.42 15.25 10.69
N ASP A 187 4.96 15.33 9.44
CA ASP A 187 5.36 16.37 8.47
C ASP A 187 4.23 16.73 7.47
N GLY A 188 3.00 16.36 7.77
CA GLY A 188 1.84 16.60 6.91
C GLY A 188 1.54 15.49 5.90
N VAL A 189 2.45 14.54 5.73
CA VAL A 189 2.29 13.36 4.83
C VAL A 189 2.39 12.06 5.64
N HIS A 190 3.42 11.93 6.45
CA HIS A 190 3.73 10.68 7.15
C HIS A 190 3.03 10.60 8.50
N PRO A 191 2.33 9.49 8.78
CA PRO A 191 1.66 9.26 10.05
C PRO A 191 2.64 9.28 11.24
N THR A 192 2.15 9.69 12.41
CA THR A 192 2.82 9.40 13.68
C THR A 192 2.79 7.92 13.98
N LYS A 193 3.45 7.48 15.06
CA LYS A 193 3.36 6.10 15.53
C LYS A 193 1.91 5.67 15.77
N GLU A 194 1.13 6.52 16.44
CA GLU A 194 -0.30 6.30 16.70
C GLU A 194 -1.09 6.22 15.39
N GLY A 195 -0.73 7.04 14.41
CA GLY A 195 -1.28 6.98 13.06
C GLY A 195 -1.00 5.66 12.35
N TYR A 196 0.22 5.13 12.44
CA TYR A 196 0.53 3.80 11.87
C TYR A 196 -0.23 2.66 12.55
N LEU A 197 -0.44 2.75 13.86
CA LEU A 197 -1.27 1.78 14.58
C LEU A 197 -2.73 1.85 14.12
N ALA A 198 -3.27 3.05 13.89
CA ALA A 198 -4.61 3.24 13.32
C ALA A 198 -4.73 2.67 11.90
N LEU A 199 -3.70 2.85 11.04
CA LEU A 199 -3.70 2.22 9.71
C LEU A 199 -3.75 0.69 9.81
N ALA A 200 -3.04 0.09 10.77
CA ALA A 200 -3.11 -1.35 10.99
C ALA A 200 -4.51 -1.80 11.43
N ASP A 201 -5.16 -1.06 12.35
CA ASP A 201 -6.54 -1.35 12.79
C ASP A 201 -7.52 -1.26 11.63
N ILE A 202 -7.47 -0.19 10.85
CA ILE A 202 -8.33 0.04 9.67
C ILE A 202 -8.16 -1.10 8.66
N PHE A 203 -6.91 -1.50 8.39
CA PHE A 203 -6.63 -2.60 7.47
C PHE A 203 -7.20 -3.91 8.01
N CYS A 204 -6.91 -4.28 9.26
CA CYS A 204 -7.39 -5.53 9.87
C CYS A 204 -8.91 -5.61 9.85
N ASP A 205 -9.61 -4.55 10.28
CA ASP A 205 -11.08 -4.54 10.34
C ASP A 205 -11.69 -4.66 8.95
N THR A 206 -11.13 -3.94 7.96
CA THR A 206 -11.63 -3.98 6.59
C THR A 206 -11.37 -5.34 5.95
N TYR A 207 -10.17 -5.89 6.11
CA TYR A 207 -9.78 -7.19 5.59
C TYR A 207 -10.62 -8.32 6.18
N MET A 208 -10.80 -8.35 7.50
CA MET A 208 -11.61 -9.35 8.18
C MET A 208 -13.09 -9.26 7.80
N ALA A 209 -13.63 -8.05 7.65
CA ALA A 209 -15.00 -7.84 7.20
C ALA A 209 -15.21 -8.34 5.76
N TRP A 210 -14.23 -8.13 4.89
CA TRP A 210 -14.28 -8.62 3.52
C TRP A 210 -14.19 -10.16 3.47
N LYS A 211 -13.25 -10.78 4.19
CA LYS A 211 -13.10 -12.25 4.24
C LYS A 211 -14.34 -13.00 4.77
N LYS A 212 -15.17 -12.35 5.57
CA LYS A 212 -16.43 -12.94 6.07
C LYS A 212 -17.57 -12.94 5.03
N ARG A 213 -17.42 -12.16 3.93
CA ARG A 213 -18.46 -12.02 2.91
C ARG A 213 -18.28 -12.97 1.70
N GLY A 214 -17.09 -13.49 1.53
CA GLY A 214 -16.72 -14.47 0.51
C GLY A 214 -16.56 -15.86 1.09
#